data_cf9f01d569996ae7ce11d1af8b68ec65
#
_entry.id   cf9f01d569996ae7ce11d1af8b68ec65
#
_cell.length_a   1.000
_cell.length_b   1.000
_cell.length_c   1.000
_cell.angle_alpha   90.00
_cell.angle_beta   90.00
_cell.angle_gamma   90.00
#
_symmetry.space_group_name_H-M   'P 1'
#
loop_
_entity.id
_entity.type
_entity.pdbx_description
1 polymer ?
#
loop_
_entity_poly.entity_id
_entity_poly.type
_entity_poly.pdbx_seq_one_letter_code
_entity_poly.pdbx_strand_id
1 'polypeptide(L)'
;MPAKADKKPTDQPFWQTKTLDEMSRAEWESLCDGCAKCCLNKLENESTGEIQYTDVACRLLDTEQCRCVSYDDRKRFVPDCRILTPRAVRELEWLPSTCAYRLIDEGKALYWWHPLVSGDPETVHQAAVSVRGRVVSERDTDELEGRVVGWPK
;
A
#
# COMPACT_ATOMS: atom_id res chain seq x y z
N MET A 1 -32.92 20.98 10.93
CA MET A 1 -32.20 20.47 10.59
C MET A 1 -32.28 19.36 9.82
N PRO A 2 -32.70 19.29 9.08
CA PRO A 2 -32.90 18.30 8.16
C PRO A 2 -31.68 17.76 7.54
N ALA A 3 -30.60 18.38 7.75
CA ALA A 3 -29.38 17.95 7.09
C ALA A 3 -29.08 16.48 7.23
N LYS A 4 -29.43 15.90 8.34
CA LYS A 4 -29.17 14.48 8.52
C LYS A 4 -30.07 13.63 7.70
N ALA A 5 -31.31 13.98 7.67
CA ALA A 5 -32.30 13.21 6.92
C ALA A 5 -32.05 13.32 5.44
N ASP A 6 -31.46 14.43 5.03
CA ASP A 6 -31.22 14.67 3.63
C ASP A 6 -29.91 14.10 3.12
N LYS A 7 -29.17 13.38 3.94
CA LYS A 7 -27.92 12.81 3.52
C LYS A 7 -28.15 11.75 2.45
N LYS A 8 -27.66 12.04 1.27
CA LYS A 8 -27.85 11.16 0.11
C LYS A 8 -26.79 10.06 0.12
N PRO A 9 -27.02 8.95 -0.58
CA PRO A 9 -26.00 7.91 -0.74
C PRO A 9 -24.69 8.47 -1.27
N THR A 10 -24.75 9.52 -2.10
CA THR A 10 -23.55 10.16 -2.63
C THR A 10 -22.74 10.89 -1.56
N ASP A 11 -23.31 11.09 -0.36
CA ASP A 11 -22.60 11.71 0.74
C ASP A 11 -21.69 10.71 1.46
N GLN A 12 -21.81 9.43 1.14
CA GLN A 12 -20.94 8.42 1.69
C GLN A 12 -19.58 8.47 1.00
N PRO A 13 -18.50 8.12 1.72
CA PRO A 13 -17.18 8.10 1.11
C PRO A 13 -17.13 7.17 -0.10
N PHE A 14 -16.37 7.57 -1.11
CA PHE A 14 -16.27 6.77 -2.34
C PHE A 14 -15.79 5.34 -2.08
N TRP A 15 -14.92 5.15 -1.09
CA TRP A 15 -14.37 3.82 -0.81
C TRP A 15 -15.40 2.87 -0.19
N GLN A 16 -16.56 3.40 0.22
CA GLN A 16 -17.67 2.58 0.72
C GLN A 16 -18.73 2.32 -0.34
N THR A 17 -18.74 3.10 -1.42
CA THR A 17 -19.80 3.04 -2.42
C THR A 17 -19.34 2.56 -3.78
N LYS A 18 -18.05 2.60 -4.05
CA LYS A 18 -17.49 2.22 -5.35
C LYS A 18 -16.63 0.97 -5.26
N THR A 19 -16.64 0.19 -6.33
CA THR A 19 -15.66 -0.87 -6.50
C THR A 19 -14.36 -0.24 -6.99
N LEU A 20 -13.27 -1.00 -6.98
CA LEU A 20 -11.99 -0.50 -7.47
C LEU A 20 -12.09 -0.05 -8.93
N ASP A 21 -12.86 -0.78 -9.74
CA ASP A 21 -13.00 -0.46 -11.16
C ASP A 21 -13.78 0.82 -11.42
N GLU A 22 -14.60 1.25 -10.46
CA GLU A 22 -15.42 2.44 -10.58
C GLU A 22 -14.75 3.72 -10.14
N MET A 23 -13.58 3.63 -9.55
CA MET A 23 -12.87 4.78 -9.00
C MET A 23 -12.23 5.65 -10.09
N SER A 24 -12.28 6.97 -9.91
CA SER A 24 -11.52 7.88 -10.75
C SER A 24 -10.02 7.71 -10.42
N ARG A 25 -9.16 8.28 -11.27
CA ARG A 25 -7.73 8.22 -11.02
C ARG A 25 -7.36 8.89 -9.70
N ALA A 26 -7.97 10.03 -9.40
CA ALA A 26 -7.72 10.75 -8.14
C ALA A 26 -8.16 9.92 -6.94
N GLU A 27 -9.32 9.27 -7.03
CA GLU A 27 -9.81 8.39 -5.98
C GLU A 27 -8.89 7.19 -5.80
N TRP A 28 -8.49 6.57 -6.91
CA TRP A 28 -7.57 5.44 -6.89
C TRP A 28 -6.25 5.79 -6.19
N GLU A 29 -5.63 6.91 -6.58
CA GLU A 29 -4.35 7.32 -6.00
C GLU A 29 -4.47 7.68 -4.52
N SER A 30 -5.62 8.23 -4.10
CA SER A 30 -5.83 8.58 -2.69
C SER A 30 -6.02 7.36 -1.78
N LEU A 31 -6.29 6.20 -2.36
CA LEU A 31 -6.59 4.99 -1.58
C LEU A 31 -5.33 4.39 -0.94
N CYS A 32 -4.15 4.65 -1.47
CA CYS A 32 -2.91 4.19 -0.85
C CYS A 32 -2.68 4.93 0.46
N ASP A 33 -2.43 4.18 1.53
CA ASP A 33 -2.22 4.78 2.85
C ASP A 33 -0.79 5.25 3.11
N GLY A 34 0.14 4.95 2.20
CA GLY A 34 1.52 5.36 2.37
C GLY A 34 2.35 4.47 3.29
N CYS A 35 1.92 3.24 3.54
CA CYS A 35 2.68 2.32 4.40
C CYS A 35 3.99 1.86 3.76
N ALA A 36 4.06 1.87 2.43
CA ALA A 36 5.22 1.48 1.63
C ALA A 36 5.65 0.01 1.75
N LYS A 37 4.83 -0.84 2.34
CA LYS A 37 5.16 -2.27 2.44
C LYS A 37 5.33 -2.91 1.06
N CYS A 38 4.59 -2.47 0.07
CA CYS A 38 4.70 -2.99 -1.30
C CYS A 38 6.02 -2.62 -1.98
N CYS A 39 6.76 -1.65 -1.44
CA CYS A 39 8.07 -1.25 -1.96
C CYS A 39 9.21 -2.06 -1.34
N LEU A 40 8.93 -3.03 -0.49
CA LEU A 40 9.93 -3.90 0.06
C LEU A 40 10.28 -4.99 -0.93
N ASN A 41 11.56 -5.35 -1.00
CA ASN A 41 12.01 -6.46 -1.82
C ASN A 41 11.43 -7.77 -1.26
N LYS A 42 11.14 -8.71 -2.14
CA LYS A 42 10.50 -9.98 -1.79
C LYS A 42 11.29 -11.12 -2.41
N LEU A 43 11.30 -12.25 -1.73
CA LEU A 43 11.92 -13.47 -2.23
C LEU A 43 10.83 -14.50 -2.49
N GLU A 44 10.95 -15.22 -3.60
CA GLU A 44 10.03 -16.29 -3.93
C GLU A 44 10.71 -17.63 -3.70
N ASN A 45 10.04 -18.52 -3.01
CA ASN A 45 10.51 -19.87 -2.82
C ASN A 45 10.25 -20.65 -4.12
N GLU A 46 11.30 -21.08 -4.80
CA GLU A 46 11.19 -21.75 -6.09
C GLU A 46 10.38 -23.05 -6.04
N SER A 47 10.40 -23.72 -4.90
CA SER A 47 9.70 -25.00 -4.75
C SER A 47 8.22 -24.84 -4.44
N THR A 48 7.84 -23.83 -3.66
CA THR A 48 6.46 -23.66 -3.18
C THR A 48 5.74 -22.49 -3.80
N GLY A 49 6.47 -21.54 -4.41
CA GLY A 49 5.90 -20.30 -4.90
C GLY A 49 5.60 -19.28 -3.81
N GLU A 50 5.95 -19.60 -2.55
CA GLU A 50 5.69 -18.71 -1.43
C GLU A 50 6.52 -17.43 -1.55
N ILE A 51 5.87 -16.29 -1.33
CA ILE A 51 6.51 -14.99 -1.34
C ILE A 51 6.82 -14.58 0.09
N GLN A 52 8.09 -14.25 0.34
CA GLN A 52 8.54 -13.79 1.66
C GLN A 52 8.99 -12.34 1.55
N TYR A 53 8.56 -11.52 2.50
CA TYR A 53 8.99 -10.13 2.56
C TYR A 53 10.37 -10.02 3.20
N THR A 54 11.14 -9.02 2.74
CA THR A 54 12.37 -8.60 3.42
C THR A 54 12.16 -7.20 3.98
N ASP A 55 13.06 -6.74 4.83
CA ASP A 55 13.05 -5.37 5.29
C ASP A 55 13.97 -4.47 4.45
N VAL A 56 14.26 -4.88 3.22
CA VAL A 56 15.07 -4.12 2.27
C VAL A 56 14.17 -3.35 1.33
N ALA A 57 14.22 -2.04 1.41
CA ALA A 57 13.35 -1.16 0.63
C ALA A 57 13.91 -0.87 -0.77
N CYS A 58 13.01 -0.72 -1.74
CA CYS A 58 13.36 -0.30 -3.09
C CYS A 58 14.23 0.97 -3.05
N ARG A 59 15.22 1.04 -3.94
CA ARG A 59 16.13 2.18 -4.02
C ARG A 59 15.43 3.51 -4.29
N LEU A 60 14.24 3.48 -4.85
CA LEU A 60 13.45 4.69 -5.11
C LEU A 60 12.63 5.12 -3.91
N LEU A 61 12.56 4.33 -2.86
CA LEU A 61 11.77 4.66 -1.69
C LEU A 61 12.51 5.61 -0.76
N ASP A 62 11.87 6.74 -0.44
CA ASP A 62 12.28 7.58 0.67
C ASP A 62 11.77 6.89 1.93
N THR A 63 12.66 6.35 2.74
CA THR A 63 12.28 5.52 3.90
C THR A 63 11.70 6.32 5.07
N GLU A 64 11.83 7.63 5.06
CA GLU A 64 11.24 8.49 6.08
C GLU A 64 9.85 8.95 5.68
N GLN A 65 9.69 9.40 4.44
CA GLN A 65 8.41 9.85 3.92
C GLN A 65 7.53 8.68 3.44
N CYS A 66 8.13 7.51 3.25
CA CYS A 66 7.48 6.32 2.74
C CYS A 66 6.84 6.57 1.36
N ARG A 67 7.55 7.27 0.51
CA ARG A 67 7.12 7.59 -0.85
C ARG A 67 8.21 7.29 -1.85
N CYS A 68 7.81 6.84 -3.02
CA CYS A 68 8.71 6.67 -4.15
C CYS A 68 9.15 8.05 -4.65
N VAL A 69 10.46 8.29 -4.72
CA VAL A 69 10.98 9.60 -5.16
C VAL A 69 10.80 9.82 -6.67
N SER A 70 10.51 8.77 -7.42
CA SER A 70 10.28 8.84 -8.87
C SER A 70 9.00 8.12 -9.23
N TYR A 71 7.91 8.40 -8.51
CA TYR A 71 6.66 7.67 -8.63
C TYR A 71 6.15 7.57 -10.08
N ASP A 72 6.13 8.67 -10.81
CA ASP A 72 5.61 8.68 -12.18
C ASP A 72 6.50 7.94 -13.16
N ASP A 73 7.81 7.90 -12.90
CA ASP A 73 8.80 7.25 -13.76
C ASP A 73 9.34 5.97 -13.16
N ARG A 74 8.66 5.42 -12.13
CA ARG A 74 9.20 4.28 -11.37
C ARG A 74 9.57 3.07 -12.22
N LYS A 75 8.79 2.78 -13.23
CA LYS A 75 9.09 1.65 -14.13
C LYS A 75 10.31 1.88 -14.99
N ARG A 76 10.63 3.13 -15.28
CA ARG A 76 11.82 3.47 -16.05
C ARG A 76 13.10 3.14 -15.27
N PHE A 77 13.09 3.41 -13.96
CA PHE A 77 14.24 3.16 -13.10
C PHE A 77 14.25 1.78 -12.47
N VAL A 78 13.07 1.21 -12.24
CA VAL A 78 12.89 -0.12 -11.66
C VAL A 78 11.87 -0.87 -12.51
N PRO A 79 12.30 -1.55 -13.57
CA PRO A 79 11.38 -2.23 -14.49
C PRO A 79 10.48 -3.26 -13.80
N ASP A 80 10.95 -3.86 -12.69
CA ASP A 80 10.17 -4.85 -11.94
C ASP A 80 9.13 -4.23 -11.01
N CYS A 81 9.07 -2.90 -10.92
CA CYS A 81 8.08 -2.23 -10.08
C CYS A 81 6.68 -2.54 -10.58
N ARG A 82 5.82 -3.01 -9.66
CA ARG A 82 4.45 -3.35 -10.03
C ARG A 82 3.56 -2.12 -9.91
N ILE A 83 2.87 -1.82 -10.98
CA ILE A 83 1.86 -0.77 -10.98
C ILE A 83 0.53 -1.45 -10.64
N LEU A 84 -0.11 -1.01 -9.55
CA LEU A 84 -1.37 -1.59 -9.13
C LEU A 84 -2.51 -1.17 -10.04
N THR A 85 -3.32 -2.13 -10.40
CA THR A 85 -4.59 -1.95 -11.10
C THR A 85 -5.60 -2.82 -10.38
N PRO A 86 -6.90 -2.65 -10.60
CA PRO A 86 -7.89 -3.54 -9.96
C PRO A 86 -7.59 -5.02 -10.22
N ARG A 87 -7.18 -5.35 -11.43
CA ARG A 87 -6.82 -6.72 -11.78
C ARG A 87 -5.58 -7.18 -11.00
N ALA A 88 -4.55 -6.33 -10.93
CA ALA A 88 -3.33 -6.67 -10.20
C ALA A 88 -3.62 -6.90 -8.72
N VAL A 89 -4.48 -6.10 -8.12
CA VAL A 89 -4.86 -6.28 -6.71
C VAL A 89 -5.45 -7.67 -6.47
N ARG A 90 -6.27 -8.15 -7.40
CA ARG A 90 -6.88 -9.48 -7.29
C ARG A 90 -5.90 -10.61 -7.51
N GLU A 91 -4.90 -10.39 -8.36
CA GLU A 91 -3.91 -11.42 -8.71
C GLU A 91 -2.73 -11.49 -7.76
N LEU A 92 -2.36 -10.37 -7.11
CA LEU A 92 -1.18 -10.32 -6.26
C LEU A 92 -1.49 -10.83 -4.85
N GLU A 93 -1.18 -12.08 -4.59
CA GLU A 93 -1.44 -12.70 -3.29
C GLU A 93 -0.56 -12.15 -2.18
N TRP A 94 0.58 -11.53 -2.53
CA TRP A 94 1.51 -11.02 -1.56
C TRP A 94 1.17 -9.62 -1.02
N LEU A 95 0.14 -8.96 -1.53
CA LEU A 95 -0.22 -7.66 -0.99
C LEU A 95 -0.50 -7.77 0.51
N PRO A 96 -0.02 -6.82 1.31
CA PRO A 96 -0.25 -6.86 2.75
C PRO A 96 -1.73 -6.91 3.09
N SER A 97 -2.07 -7.62 4.17
CA SER A 97 -3.47 -7.71 4.61
C SER A 97 -4.05 -6.34 5.00
N THR A 98 -3.19 -5.37 5.29
CA THR A 98 -3.60 -4.01 5.63
C THR A 98 -3.69 -3.07 4.43
N CYS A 99 -3.32 -3.54 3.23
CA CYS A 99 -3.36 -2.71 2.04
C CYS A 99 -4.78 -2.27 1.73
N ALA A 100 -4.98 -0.96 1.58
CA ALA A 100 -6.31 -0.41 1.35
C ALA A 100 -6.96 -0.96 0.08
N TYR A 101 -6.19 -1.12 -0.99
CA TYR A 101 -6.72 -1.70 -2.23
C TYR A 101 -7.26 -3.10 -2.00
N ARG A 102 -6.53 -3.90 -1.24
CA ARG A 102 -6.95 -5.26 -0.92
C ARG A 102 -8.19 -5.25 -0.02
N LEU A 103 -8.21 -4.38 0.98
CA LEU A 103 -9.36 -4.26 1.87
C LEU A 103 -10.64 -3.95 1.09
N ILE A 104 -10.57 -2.99 0.18
CA ILE A 104 -11.74 -2.62 -0.64
C ILE A 104 -12.16 -3.78 -1.54
N ASP A 105 -11.21 -4.44 -2.19
CA ASP A 105 -11.52 -5.59 -3.04
C ASP A 105 -12.20 -6.72 -2.27
N GLU A 106 -11.84 -6.91 -1.01
CA GLU A 106 -12.41 -7.93 -0.14
C GLU A 106 -13.69 -7.47 0.57
N GLY A 107 -14.15 -6.25 0.30
CA GLY A 107 -15.36 -5.72 0.93
C GLY A 107 -15.19 -5.32 2.39
N LYS A 108 -13.95 -5.07 2.81
CA LYS A 108 -13.62 -4.72 4.20
C LYS A 108 -13.49 -3.21 4.36
N ALA A 109 -13.67 -2.74 5.60
CA ALA A 109 -13.51 -1.32 5.93
C ALA A 109 -12.05 -0.93 6.01
N LEU A 110 -11.75 0.35 5.76
CA LEU A 110 -10.42 0.90 5.98
C LEU A 110 -10.17 1.04 7.49
N TYR A 111 -8.91 0.90 7.87
CA TYR A 111 -8.52 1.05 9.27
C TYR A 111 -8.50 2.52 9.69
N TRP A 112 -8.55 2.76 10.99
CA TRP A 112 -8.62 4.12 11.55
C TRP A 112 -7.41 4.99 11.16
N TRP A 113 -6.25 4.39 10.96
CA TRP A 113 -5.02 5.13 10.61
C TRP A 113 -4.95 5.56 9.15
N HIS A 114 -5.85 5.07 8.31
CA HIS A 114 -5.84 5.46 6.90
C HIS A 114 -6.09 6.96 6.80
N PRO A 115 -5.29 7.71 6.02
CA PRO A 115 -5.47 9.16 5.91
C PRO A 115 -6.87 9.60 5.50
N LEU A 116 -7.56 8.81 4.69
CA LEU A 116 -8.95 9.11 4.32
C LEU A 116 -9.91 9.02 5.49
N VAL A 117 -9.60 8.21 6.51
CA VAL A 117 -10.43 8.05 7.69
C VAL A 117 -10.03 9.04 8.79
N SER A 118 -8.73 9.14 9.05
CA SER A 118 -8.21 9.99 10.13
C SER A 118 -8.11 11.47 9.74
N GLY A 119 -7.97 11.75 8.44
CA GLY A 119 -7.70 13.10 7.97
C GLY A 119 -6.25 13.54 8.12
N ASP A 120 -5.36 12.64 8.52
CA ASP A 120 -3.96 12.96 8.80
C ASP A 120 -3.05 11.93 8.13
N PRO A 121 -2.15 12.33 7.23
CA PRO A 121 -1.25 11.40 6.57
C PRO A 121 -0.21 10.78 7.50
N GLU A 122 -0.05 11.28 8.71
CA GLU A 122 0.91 10.74 9.66
C GLU A 122 0.38 9.59 10.50
N THR A 123 -0.91 9.35 10.53
CA THR A 123 -1.48 8.30 11.40
C THR A 123 -1.02 6.89 11.02
N VAL A 124 -0.76 6.62 9.75
CA VAL A 124 -0.24 5.32 9.32
C VAL A 124 1.14 5.05 9.95
N HIS A 125 1.92 6.08 10.15
CA HIS A 125 3.24 5.97 10.78
C HIS A 125 3.10 5.87 12.30
N GLN A 126 2.19 6.64 12.88
CA GLN A 126 1.94 6.61 14.32
C GLN A 126 1.38 5.27 14.78
N ALA A 127 0.63 4.60 13.90
CA ALA A 127 0.09 3.28 14.19
C ALA A 127 1.11 2.16 14.01
N ALA A 128 2.36 2.50 13.63
CA ALA A 128 3.42 1.55 13.36
C ALA A 128 3.09 0.56 12.23
N VAL A 129 2.25 0.98 11.30
CA VAL A 129 1.87 0.17 10.14
C VAL A 129 2.84 0.36 8.99
N SER A 130 3.42 1.57 8.85
CA SER A 130 4.34 1.87 7.77
C SER A 130 5.73 1.31 8.02
N VAL A 131 6.56 1.34 6.97
CA VAL A 131 7.94 0.86 7.07
C VAL A 131 8.89 1.88 7.70
N ARG A 132 8.41 3.09 8.02
CA ARG A 132 9.26 4.13 8.60
C ARG A 132 10.02 3.62 9.83
N GLY A 133 11.35 3.75 9.80
CA GLY A 133 12.20 3.34 10.92
C GLY A 133 12.45 1.84 11.04
N ARG A 134 11.97 1.03 10.10
CA ARG A 134 12.03 -0.44 10.19
C ARG A 134 12.81 -1.10 9.06
N VAL A 135 13.29 -0.34 8.09
CA VAL A 135 13.86 -0.88 6.86
C VAL A 135 15.21 -0.27 6.54
N VAL A 136 15.95 -0.95 5.67
CA VAL A 136 17.18 -0.41 5.08
C VAL A 136 16.95 -0.31 3.58
N SER A 137 17.58 0.67 2.94
CA SER A 137 17.49 0.80 1.48
C SER A 137 18.35 -0.25 0.81
N GLU A 138 17.93 -0.76 -0.36
CA GLU A 138 18.77 -1.65 -1.15
C GLU A 138 20.06 -0.99 -1.62
N ARG A 139 20.17 0.32 -1.49
CA ARG A 139 21.42 1.05 -1.75
C ARG A 139 22.46 0.78 -0.69
N ASP A 140 22.03 0.37 0.51
CA ASP A 140 22.89 0.19 1.67
C ASP A 140 23.20 -1.26 2.00
N THR A 141 22.58 -2.21 1.32
CA THR A 141 22.81 -3.63 1.54
C THR A 141 22.61 -4.44 0.27
N ASP A 142 23.43 -5.49 0.11
CA ASP A 142 23.27 -6.42 -0.99
C ASP A 142 22.60 -7.71 -0.52
N GLU A 143 22.34 -7.84 0.77
CA GLU A 143 21.76 -9.06 1.31
C GLU A 143 20.25 -9.00 1.37
N LEU A 144 19.59 -10.02 0.87
CA LEU A 144 18.14 -10.17 0.97
C LEU A 144 17.76 -11.39 1.80
N GLU A 145 18.46 -12.49 1.60
CA GLU A 145 18.10 -13.77 2.25
C GLU A 145 18.14 -13.74 3.75
N GLY A 146 19.12 -13.05 4.33
CA GLY A 146 19.23 -12.90 5.77
C GLY A 146 18.33 -11.83 6.36
N ARG A 147 17.51 -11.17 5.53
CA ARG A 147 16.66 -10.07 5.97
C ARG A 147 15.16 -10.35 5.79
N VAL A 148 14.80 -11.61 5.73
CA VAL A 148 13.38 -12.01 5.64
C VAL A 148 12.68 -11.69 6.96
N VAL A 149 11.51 -11.05 6.87
CA VAL A 149 10.71 -10.63 8.03
C VAL A 149 9.24 -10.97 7.79
N GLY A 150 8.47 -11.08 8.85
CA GLY A 150 7.06 -11.43 8.76
C GLY A 150 6.09 -10.28 8.96
N TRP A 151 6.55 -9.16 9.50
CA TRP A 151 5.64 -8.08 9.87
C TRP A 151 4.95 -7.34 8.69
N PRO A 152 5.47 -7.34 7.43
CA PRO A 152 4.76 -6.64 6.35
C PRO A 152 3.48 -7.31 5.87
N LYS A 153 3.30 -8.60 6.14
CA LYS A 153 2.11 -9.32 5.67
C LYS A 153 0.82 -8.81 6.28
#